data_96f69f590065b9477925693b49eebe32
#
_entry.id   96f69f590065b9477925693b49eebe32
#
_cell.length_a   1.000
_cell.length_b   1.000
_cell.length_c   1.000
_cell.angle_alpha   90.00
_cell.angle_beta   90.00
_cell.angle_gamma   90.00
#
_symmetry.space_group_name_H-M   'P 1'
#
loop_
_entity.id
_entity.type
_entity.pdbx_description
1 polymer ?
#
loop_
_entity_poly.entity_id
_entity_poly.type
_entity_poly.pdbx_seq_one_letter_code
_entity_poly.pdbx_strand_id
1 'polypeptide(L)'
;DEVVVIGYGVQKKRDVTGSITSVKSDVFESRSVENAQQALQGKAPGVQVLSSSAAPGSSPSIRIRGFSSNNSGASEPLYVVDGLKVSDISYLDPSSIESMEILKDGASAAIYGVEAGNGVVLITTKKGKKGDGRIFYDFTYGITSLARKADLMNAEQYVAYQTAAGNSQSLSAWDGTTDTDWFEVLYGDNG
;
A
#
# COMPACT_ATOMS: atom_id res chain seq x y z
N ASP A 1 18.07 -6.54 -24.97
CA ASP A 1 16.63 -6.79 -25.24
C ASP A 1 15.96 -7.08 -23.88
N GLU A 2 15.12 -6.15 -23.45
CA GLU A 2 14.40 -6.28 -22.18
C GLU A 2 13.24 -7.28 -22.38
N VAL A 3 13.20 -8.27 -21.51
CA VAL A 3 12.23 -9.36 -21.58
C VAL A 3 11.23 -9.18 -20.44
N VAL A 4 9.94 -9.27 -20.73
CA VAL A 4 8.85 -9.11 -19.76
C VAL A 4 8.12 -10.43 -19.62
N VAL A 5 7.86 -10.84 -18.38
CA VAL A 5 7.06 -12.04 -18.09
C VAL A 5 5.59 -11.65 -18.21
N ILE A 6 4.84 -12.30 -19.10
CA ILE A 6 3.42 -12.07 -19.30
C ILE A 6 2.69 -13.40 -19.19
N GLY A 7 1.89 -13.55 -18.14
CA GLY A 7 1.09 -14.75 -17.93
C GLY A 7 1.93 -16.02 -17.86
N TYR A 8 1.70 -16.91 -18.81
CA TYR A 8 2.40 -18.20 -18.89
C TYR A 8 3.62 -18.18 -19.82
N GLY A 9 4.07 -16.99 -20.26
CA GLY A 9 5.16 -16.88 -21.23
C GLY A 9 6.06 -15.67 -21.01
N VAL A 10 7.18 -15.67 -21.71
CA VAL A 10 8.17 -14.61 -21.69
C VAL A 10 8.15 -13.94 -23.06
N GLN A 11 7.87 -12.64 -23.14
CA GLN A 11 7.87 -11.88 -24.40
C GLN A 11 8.84 -10.70 -24.31
N LYS A 12 9.32 -10.26 -25.46
CA LYS A 12 10.15 -9.05 -25.53
C LYS A 12 9.24 -7.83 -25.29
N LYS A 13 9.69 -6.89 -24.47
CA LYS A 13 8.94 -5.67 -24.13
C LYS A 13 8.42 -4.91 -25.34
N ARG A 14 9.19 -4.89 -26.43
CA ARG A 14 8.82 -4.24 -27.70
C ARG A 14 7.66 -4.90 -28.43
N ASP A 15 7.42 -6.19 -28.17
CA ASP A 15 6.40 -6.98 -28.86
C ASP A 15 5.05 -6.93 -28.10
N VAL A 16 5.05 -6.28 -26.93
CA VAL A 16 3.86 -6.08 -26.11
C VAL A 16 3.22 -4.76 -26.46
N THR A 17 2.05 -4.81 -27.06
CA THR A 17 1.27 -3.63 -27.46
C THR A 17 0.57 -2.93 -26.29
N GLY A 18 0.57 -3.53 -25.10
CA GLY A 18 -0.09 -3.00 -23.90
C GLY A 18 0.75 -1.99 -23.10
N SER A 19 0.08 -1.18 -22.29
CA SER A 19 0.73 -0.24 -21.37
C SER A 19 1.27 -0.96 -20.15
N ILE A 20 2.50 -1.50 -20.25
CA ILE A 20 3.21 -2.18 -19.18
C ILE A 20 4.26 -1.26 -18.57
N THR A 21 4.28 -1.19 -17.25
CA THR A 21 5.38 -0.54 -16.51
C THR A 21 6.15 -1.62 -15.76
N SER A 22 7.44 -1.71 -16.01
CA SER A 22 8.35 -2.62 -15.30
C SER A 22 9.18 -1.84 -14.28
N VAL A 23 9.27 -2.35 -13.06
CA VAL A 23 10.10 -1.85 -11.97
C VAL A 23 11.04 -2.98 -11.56
N LYS A 24 12.33 -2.74 -11.60
CA LYS A 24 13.38 -3.75 -11.34
C LYS A 24 13.89 -3.68 -9.90
N SER A 25 14.65 -4.69 -9.52
CA SER A 25 15.21 -4.87 -8.17
C SER A 25 16.03 -3.69 -7.64
N ASP A 26 16.70 -2.94 -8.53
CA ASP A 26 17.49 -1.75 -8.16
C ASP A 26 16.68 -0.69 -7.43
N VAL A 27 15.39 -0.58 -7.76
CA VAL A 27 14.46 0.34 -7.11
C VAL A 27 14.13 -0.11 -5.68
N PHE A 28 14.02 -1.42 -5.46
CA PHE A 28 13.71 -2.00 -4.15
C PHE A 28 14.91 -1.98 -3.21
N GLU A 29 16.11 -2.21 -3.75
CA GLU A 29 17.36 -2.20 -3.00
C GLU A 29 17.82 -0.79 -2.60
N SER A 30 17.47 0.23 -3.40
CA SER A 30 17.88 1.62 -3.16
C SER A 30 17.09 2.34 -2.07
N ARG A 31 16.01 1.76 -1.57
CA ARG A 31 15.15 2.34 -0.53
C ARG A 31 14.89 1.33 0.57
N SER A 32 15.10 1.73 1.80
CA SER A 32 14.59 1.01 2.96
C SER A 32 13.08 1.25 3.05
N VAL A 33 12.29 0.38 2.43
CA VAL A 33 10.82 0.40 2.48
C VAL A 33 10.33 -0.84 3.19
N GLU A 34 9.31 -0.67 4.02
CA GLU A 34 8.76 -1.77 4.81
C GLU A 34 7.96 -2.75 3.93
N ASN A 35 7.32 -2.23 2.86
CA ASN A 35 6.41 -3.02 2.03
C ASN A 35 6.71 -2.85 0.54
N ALA A 36 6.51 -3.92 -0.20
CA ALA A 36 6.67 -3.95 -1.65
C ALA A 36 5.78 -2.92 -2.38
N GLN A 37 4.58 -2.63 -1.82
CA GLN A 37 3.67 -1.62 -2.35
C GLN A 37 4.26 -0.21 -2.27
N GLN A 38 4.93 0.14 -1.15
CA GLN A 38 5.55 1.46 -0.96
C GLN A 38 6.67 1.71 -1.97
N ALA A 39 7.38 0.68 -2.37
CA ALA A 39 8.46 0.79 -3.35
C ALA A 39 7.97 1.26 -4.73
N LEU A 40 6.69 1.01 -5.07
CA LEU A 40 6.08 1.46 -6.31
C LEU A 40 5.72 2.95 -6.32
N GLN A 41 5.69 3.60 -5.15
CA GLN A 41 5.27 5.00 -5.04
C GLN A 41 6.18 5.93 -5.87
N GLY A 42 5.57 6.63 -6.84
CA GLY A 42 6.26 7.55 -7.74
C GLY A 42 7.15 6.88 -8.81
N LYS A 43 7.16 5.54 -8.90
CA LYS A 43 7.97 4.80 -9.89
C LYS A 43 7.18 4.31 -11.10
N ALA A 44 5.86 4.18 -10.96
CA ALA A 44 5.00 3.72 -12.02
C ALA A 44 3.95 4.77 -12.38
N PRO A 45 3.99 5.37 -13.59
CA PRO A 45 2.99 6.35 -14.03
C PRO A 45 1.58 5.73 -14.02
N GLY A 46 0.59 6.46 -13.48
CA GLY A 46 -0.80 5.99 -13.38
C GLY A 46 -1.05 4.96 -12.29
N VAL A 47 -0.08 4.73 -11.39
CA VAL A 47 -0.22 3.92 -10.19
C VAL A 47 -0.20 4.85 -8.98
N GLN A 48 -1.22 4.78 -8.16
CA GLN A 48 -1.32 5.48 -6.88
C GLN A 48 -1.14 4.48 -5.74
N VAL A 49 -0.25 4.81 -4.84
CA VAL A 49 -0.05 4.07 -3.59
C VAL A 49 -0.63 4.93 -2.48
N LEU A 50 -1.69 4.44 -1.84
CA LEU A 50 -2.45 5.15 -0.83
C LEU A 50 -2.23 4.47 0.53
N SER A 51 -1.63 5.20 1.45
CA SER A 51 -1.56 4.78 2.85
C SER A 51 -2.77 5.36 3.58
N SER A 52 -3.67 4.51 4.03
CA SER A 52 -4.85 4.91 4.83
C SER A 52 -4.50 5.12 6.30
N SER A 53 -3.40 4.57 6.75
CA SER A 53 -2.91 4.67 8.12
C SER A 53 -1.38 4.82 8.12
N ALA A 54 -0.87 5.57 9.08
CA ALA A 54 0.55 5.65 9.38
C ALA A 54 0.95 4.70 10.52
N ALA A 55 0.04 3.81 10.95
CA ALA A 55 0.36 2.82 11.98
C ALA A 55 1.42 1.85 11.48
N PRO A 56 2.38 1.45 12.32
CA PRO A 56 3.37 0.45 11.99
C PRO A 56 2.70 -0.84 11.50
N GLY A 57 3.23 -1.42 10.41
CA GLY A 57 2.69 -2.64 9.81
C GLY A 57 1.43 -2.47 8.97
N SER A 58 0.91 -1.24 8.80
CA SER A 58 -0.21 -1.01 7.89
C SER A 58 0.25 -1.13 6.44
N SER A 59 -0.47 -1.94 5.65
CA SER A 59 -0.21 -2.10 4.22
C SER A 59 -0.90 -0.99 3.43
N PRO A 60 -0.18 -0.29 2.55
CA PRO A 60 -0.79 0.66 1.64
C PRO A 60 -1.58 -0.07 0.55
N SER A 61 -2.67 0.53 0.09
CA SER A 61 -3.42 0.03 -1.06
C SER A 61 -2.87 0.60 -2.37
N ILE A 62 -2.88 -0.22 -3.42
CA ILE A 62 -2.48 0.19 -4.77
C ILE A 62 -3.73 0.42 -5.62
N ARG A 63 -3.72 1.49 -6.40
CA ARG A 63 -4.74 1.77 -7.41
C ARG A 63 -4.11 2.06 -8.75
N ILE A 64 -4.66 1.46 -9.79
CA ILE A 64 -4.21 1.63 -11.16
C ILE A 64 -5.29 2.38 -11.94
N ARG A 65 -4.94 3.54 -12.51
CA ARG A 65 -5.84 4.41 -13.31
C ARG A 65 -7.06 4.96 -12.55
N GLY A 66 -6.99 5.06 -11.21
CA GLY A 66 -8.02 5.68 -10.40
C GLY A 66 -9.06 4.72 -9.83
N PHE A 67 -10.25 5.24 -9.54
CA PHE A 67 -11.34 4.46 -8.95
C PHE A 67 -12.17 3.79 -10.04
N SER A 68 -12.34 2.48 -9.96
CA SER A 68 -13.28 1.72 -10.80
C SER A 68 -14.60 1.46 -10.08
N SER A 69 -14.63 1.53 -8.75
CA SER A 69 -15.79 1.26 -7.91
C SER A 69 -15.80 2.13 -6.67
N ASN A 70 -16.99 2.43 -6.16
CA ASN A 70 -17.18 3.13 -4.87
C ASN A 70 -16.93 2.22 -3.66
N ASN A 71 -16.79 0.92 -3.88
CA ASN A 71 -16.40 -0.04 -2.85
C ASN A 71 -14.87 -0.09 -2.76
N SER A 72 -14.31 0.24 -1.61
CA SER A 72 -12.86 0.39 -1.40
C SER A 72 -12.07 -0.88 -1.73
N GLY A 73 -12.60 -2.07 -1.44
CA GLY A 73 -11.93 -3.35 -1.75
C GLY A 73 -12.04 -3.76 -3.22
N ALA A 74 -13.03 -3.24 -3.96
CA ALA A 74 -13.25 -3.60 -5.36
C ALA A 74 -12.38 -2.80 -6.35
N SER A 75 -11.53 -1.90 -5.87
CA SER A 75 -10.65 -1.05 -6.70
C SER A 75 -9.18 -1.47 -6.65
N GLU A 76 -8.86 -2.53 -5.94
CA GLU A 76 -7.50 -3.06 -5.88
C GLU A 76 -7.14 -3.88 -7.13
N PRO A 77 -5.88 -3.84 -7.59
CA PRO A 77 -5.43 -4.68 -8.68
C PRO A 77 -5.29 -6.14 -8.24
N LEU A 78 -5.32 -7.04 -9.21
CA LEU A 78 -4.99 -8.44 -8.97
C LEU A 78 -3.48 -8.59 -8.78
N TYR A 79 -3.05 -9.23 -7.70
CA TYR A 79 -1.65 -9.58 -7.47
C TYR A 79 -1.37 -10.99 -7.95
N VAL A 80 -0.25 -11.16 -8.67
CA VAL A 80 0.22 -12.46 -9.14
C VAL A 80 1.71 -12.59 -8.80
N VAL A 81 2.04 -13.50 -7.89
CA VAL A 81 3.41 -13.76 -7.44
C VAL A 81 3.88 -15.08 -8.02
N ASP A 82 4.92 -15.04 -8.82
CA ASP A 82 5.50 -16.22 -9.53
C ASP A 82 4.45 -17.07 -10.24
N GLY A 83 3.43 -16.42 -10.82
CA GLY A 83 2.32 -17.06 -11.53
C GLY A 83 1.14 -17.48 -10.66
N LEU A 84 1.20 -17.32 -9.34
CA LEU A 84 0.11 -17.62 -8.42
C LEU A 84 -0.67 -16.36 -8.05
N LYS A 85 -1.99 -16.41 -8.14
CA LYS A 85 -2.87 -15.33 -7.68
C LYS A 85 -2.87 -15.27 -6.17
N VAL A 86 -2.67 -14.07 -5.62
CA VAL A 86 -2.69 -13.80 -4.18
C VAL A 86 -3.55 -12.57 -3.90
N SER A 87 -4.19 -12.53 -2.74
CA SER A 87 -5.03 -11.38 -2.33
C SER A 87 -4.22 -10.25 -1.69
N ASP A 88 -3.05 -10.55 -1.14
CA ASP A 88 -2.20 -9.59 -0.44
C ASP A 88 -0.72 -9.91 -0.67
N ILE A 89 0.11 -8.89 -0.68
CA ILE A 89 1.57 -8.99 -0.88
C ILE A 89 2.36 -8.35 0.27
N SER A 90 1.71 -8.05 1.39
CA SER A 90 2.36 -7.45 2.58
C SER A 90 3.41 -8.35 3.22
N TYR A 91 3.28 -9.67 3.02
CA TYR A 91 4.24 -10.66 3.51
C TYR A 91 5.54 -10.73 2.69
N LEU A 92 5.56 -10.09 1.51
CA LEU A 92 6.69 -10.16 0.60
C LEU A 92 7.75 -9.13 1.00
N ASP A 93 8.94 -9.63 1.30
CA ASP A 93 10.11 -8.79 1.51
C ASP A 93 10.51 -8.11 0.19
N PRO A 94 10.61 -6.77 0.14
CA PRO A 94 11.05 -6.06 -1.05
C PRO A 94 12.39 -6.54 -1.59
N SER A 95 13.31 -6.97 -0.74
CA SER A 95 14.63 -7.48 -1.12
C SER A 95 14.57 -8.80 -1.90
N SER A 96 13.50 -9.58 -1.72
CA SER A 96 13.26 -10.85 -2.42
C SER A 96 12.73 -10.68 -3.85
N ILE A 97 12.34 -9.45 -4.22
CA ILE A 97 11.72 -9.17 -5.51
C ILE A 97 12.78 -8.94 -6.58
N GLU A 98 12.67 -9.65 -7.70
CA GLU A 98 13.50 -9.44 -8.89
C GLU A 98 12.91 -8.35 -9.80
N SER A 99 11.60 -8.43 -10.07
CA SER A 99 10.88 -7.41 -10.85
C SER A 99 9.41 -7.35 -10.47
N MET A 100 8.80 -6.18 -10.70
CA MET A 100 7.36 -5.98 -10.71
C MET A 100 6.92 -5.41 -12.04
N GLU A 101 5.95 -6.06 -12.68
CA GLU A 101 5.35 -5.60 -13.92
C GLU A 101 3.88 -5.25 -13.68
N ILE A 102 3.50 -4.04 -14.09
CA ILE A 102 2.15 -3.53 -13.87
C ILE A 102 1.43 -3.45 -15.21
N LEU A 103 0.43 -4.33 -15.38
CA LEU A 103 -0.45 -4.38 -16.53
C LEU A 103 -1.63 -3.43 -16.27
N LYS A 104 -1.65 -2.31 -16.99
CA LYS A 104 -2.61 -1.23 -16.72
C LYS A 104 -3.84 -1.28 -17.63
N ASP A 105 -3.78 -2.00 -18.73
CA ASP A 105 -4.87 -2.08 -19.69
C ASP A 105 -5.52 -3.46 -19.72
N GLY A 106 -6.80 -3.48 -20.11
CA GLY A 106 -7.60 -4.70 -20.15
C GLY A 106 -7.10 -5.73 -21.15
N ALA A 107 -6.41 -5.32 -22.23
CA ALA A 107 -5.90 -6.25 -23.22
C ALA A 107 -4.76 -7.10 -22.64
N SER A 108 -3.80 -6.45 -21.95
CA SER A 108 -2.69 -7.15 -21.27
C SER A 108 -3.17 -7.97 -20.07
N ALA A 109 -4.22 -7.52 -19.39
CA ALA A 109 -4.77 -8.15 -18.21
C ALA A 109 -5.77 -9.29 -18.52
N ALA A 110 -6.28 -9.37 -19.75
CA ALA A 110 -7.36 -10.29 -20.15
C ALA A 110 -7.08 -11.77 -19.87
N ILE A 111 -5.81 -12.19 -19.93
CA ILE A 111 -5.40 -13.57 -19.62
C ILE A 111 -5.65 -13.98 -18.17
N TYR A 112 -5.80 -13.00 -17.27
CA TYR A 112 -6.07 -13.23 -15.84
C TYR A 112 -7.56 -13.24 -15.50
N GLY A 113 -8.44 -12.95 -16.50
CA GLY A 113 -9.89 -12.97 -16.38
C GLY A 113 -10.47 -11.69 -15.81
N VAL A 114 -11.73 -11.75 -15.38
CA VAL A 114 -12.52 -10.59 -14.92
C VAL A 114 -11.96 -9.93 -13.65
N GLU A 115 -11.24 -10.65 -12.82
CA GLU A 115 -10.58 -10.12 -11.62
C GLU A 115 -9.48 -9.11 -11.95
N ALA A 116 -8.95 -9.16 -13.17
CA ALA A 116 -7.93 -8.26 -13.67
C ALA A 116 -8.47 -6.91 -14.18
N GLY A 117 -9.78 -6.64 -14.01
CA GLY A 117 -10.43 -5.41 -14.48
C GLY A 117 -9.79 -4.12 -13.95
N ASN A 118 -9.22 -4.15 -12.75
CA ASN A 118 -8.52 -3.03 -12.12
C ASN A 118 -7.01 -3.00 -12.42
N GLY A 119 -6.55 -3.84 -13.33
CA GLY A 119 -5.14 -4.05 -13.63
C GLY A 119 -4.55 -5.23 -12.86
N VAL A 120 -3.32 -5.59 -13.23
CA VAL A 120 -2.59 -6.71 -12.62
C VAL A 120 -1.19 -6.25 -12.23
N VAL A 121 -0.75 -6.63 -11.05
CA VAL A 121 0.62 -6.48 -10.59
C VAL A 121 1.27 -7.87 -10.58
N LEU A 122 2.17 -8.10 -11.55
CA LEU A 122 2.96 -9.31 -11.63
C LEU A 122 4.24 -9.13 -10.83
N ILE A 123 4.52 -10.06 -9.96
CA ILE A 123 5.72 -10.03 -9.13
C ILE A 123 6.52 -11.27 -9.40
N THR A 124 7.78 -11.07 -9.79
CA THR A 124 8.75 -12.15 -9.97
C THR A 124 9.73 -12.09 -8.82
N THR A 125 9.88 -13.20 -8.09
CA THR A 125 10.84 -13.28 -7.00
C THR A 125 12.21 -13.72 -7.50
N LYS A 126 13.25 -13.35 -6.77
CA LYS A 126 14.63 -13.77 -7.05
C LYS A 126 14.75 -15.29 -6.91
N LYS A 127 15.18 -15.96 -7.98
CA LYS A 127 15.40 -17.40 -7.99
C LYS A 127 16.86 -17.74 -7.69
N GLY A 128 17.08 -18.86 -7.04
CA GLY A 128 18.42 -19.40 -6.86
C GLY A 128 19.12 -19.64 -8.20
N LYS A 129 20.36 -19.18 -8.33
CA LYS A 129 21.21 -19.40 -9.51
C LYS A 129 22.23 -20.46 -9.18
N LYS A 130 22.54 -21.35 -10.15
CA LYS A 130 23.61 -22.32 -10.02
C LYS A 130 24.95 -21.57 -9.99
N GLY A 131 25.73 -21.74 -8.92
CA GLY A 131 27.01 -21.06 -8.72
C GLY A 131 27.45 -21.18 -7.27
N ASP A 132 28.45 -20.36 -6.89
CA ASP A 132 28.90 -20.27 -5.50
C ASP A 132 27.79 -19.77 -4.59
N GLY A 133 27.57 -20.45 -3.46
CA GLY A 133 26.59 -20.06 -2.47
C GLY A 133 26.89 -18.67 -1.91
N ARG A 134 25.92 -17.80 -1.86
CA ARG A 134 26.00 -16.49 -1.19
C ARG A 134 25.04 -16.46 -0.05
N ILE A 135 25.51 -16.06 1.12
CA ILE A 135 24.67 -15.78 2.28
C ILE A 135 24.41 -14.27 2.27
N PHE A 136 23.14 -13.90 2.24
CA PHE A 136 22.69 -12.52 2.36
C PHE A 136 21.95 -12.37 3.67
N TYR A 137 22.26 -11.34 4.42
CA TYR A 137 21.55 -10.97 5.64
C TYR A 137 21.18 -9.50 5.56
N ASP A 138 19.90 -9.22 5.63
CA ASP A 138 19.36 -7.86 5.71
C ASP A 138 18.62 -7.69 7.03
N PHE A 139 18.85 -6.59 7.72
CA PHE A 139 18.16 -6.25 8.95
C PHE A 139 17.74 -4.79 8.91
N THR A 140 16.43 -4.55 9.02
CA THR A 140 15.87 -3.22 9.08
C THR A 140 15.16 -3.03 10.42
N TYR A 141 15.52 -1.96 11.12
CA TYR A 141 14.86 -1.51 12.33
C TYR A 141 14.32 -0.10 12.13
N GLY A 142 13.05 0.09 12.43
CA GLY A 142 12.37 1.39 12.29
C GLY A 142 11.61 1.77 13.55
N ILE A 143 11.66 3.05 13.91
CA ILE A 143 10.83 3.63 14.99
C ILE A 143 9.86 4.60 14.33
N THR A 144 8.57 4.38 14.55
CA THR A 144 7.52 5.27 14.10
C THR A 144 6.93 6.00 15.29
N SER A 145 6.89 7.32 15.22
CA SER A 145 6.28 8.17 16.25
C SER A 145 5.27 9.12 15.62
N LEU A 146 4.32 9.60 16.41
CA LEU A 146 3.33 10.58 15.97
C LEU A 146 4.04 11.92 15.67
N ALA A 147 4.06 12.33 14.42
CA ALA A 147 4.76 13.53 13.97
C ALA A 147 4.07 14.82 14.41
N ARG A 148 2.74 14.82 14.52
CA ARG A 148 1.95 15.98 14.91
C ARG A 148 0.62 15.54 15.55
N LYS A 149 0.29 16.10 16.68
CA LYS A 149 -1.05 16.02 17.28
C LYS A 149 -1.94 17.09 16.64
N ALA A 150 -3.20 16.76 16.39
CA ALA A 150 -4.20 17.79 16.07
C ALA A 150 -4.58 18.52 17.35
N ASP A 151 -4.74 19.85 17.27
CA ASP A 151 -5.31 20.62 18.37
C ASP A 151 -6.82 20.35 18.41
N LEU A 152 -7.24 19.53 19.36
CA LEU A 152 -8.65 19.23 19.60
C LEU A 152 -9.21 20.17 20.65
N MET A 153 -10.51 20.42 20.58
CA MET A 153 -11.23 21.12 21.62
C MET A 153 -11.22 20.29 22.90
N ASN A 154 -10.99 20.92 24.03
CA ASN A 154 -11.27 20.31 25.33
C ASN A 154 -12.77 20.15 25.54
N ALA A 155 -13.20 19.43 26.60
CA ALA A 155 -14.60 19.14 26.83
C ALA A 155 -15.44 20.43 27.02
N GLU A 156 -14.90 21.42 27.72
CA GLU A 156 -15.59 22.72 27.96
C GLU A 156 -15.79 23.48 26.63
N GLN A 157 -14.77 23.58 25.80
CA GLN A 157 -14.83 24.22 24.47
C GLN A 157 -15.82 23.50 23.55
N TYR A 158 -15.82 22.17 23.57
CA TYR A 158 -16.76 21.36 22.79
C TYR A 158 -18.20 21.59 23.21
N VAL A 159 -18.47 21.63 24.52
CA VAL A 159 -19.80 21.94 25.08
C VAL A 159 -20.25 23.34 24.69
N ALA A 160 -19.37 24.35 24.82
CA ALA A 160 -19.67 25.73 24.42
C ALA A 160 -20.00 25.80 22.90
N TYR A 161 -19.21 25.12 22.06
CA TYR A 161 -19.46 25.07 20.63
C TYR A 161 -20.81 24.41 20.30
N GLN A 162 -21.11 23.25 20.88
CA GLN A 162 -22.37 22.53 20.65
C GLN A 162 -23.59 23.31 21.16
N THR A 163 -23.44 24.01 22.28
CA THR A 163 -24.50 24.87 22.80
C THR A 163 -24.78 26.03 21.84
N ALA A 164 -23.73 26.68 21.32
CA ALA A 164 -23.88 27.75 20.34
C ALA A 164 -24.48 27.24 19.00
N ALA A 165 -24.20 25.99 18.64
CA ALA A 165 -24.78 25.33 17.46
C ALA A 165 -26.22 24.82 17.65
N GLY A 166 -26.82 24.99 18.84
CA GLY A 166 -28.19 24.55 19.16
C GLY A 166 -28.34 23.04 19.43
N ASN A 167 -27.23 22.32 19.60
CA ASN A 167 -27.21 20.85 19.82
C ASN A 167 -27.15 20.48 21.30
N SER A 168 -27.94 21.14 22.14
CA SER A 168 -27.89 20.97 23.61
C SER A 168 -28.32 19.59 24.12
N GLN A 169 -29.03 18.79 23.32
CA GLN A 169 -29.51 17.45 23.73
C GLN A 169 -28.38 16.43 23.95
N SER A 170 -27.28 16.53 23.21
CA SER A 170 -26.15 15.60 23.35
C SER A 170 -25.25 15.90 24.56
N LEU A 171 -25.46 17.03 25.23
CA LEU A 171 -24.58 17.51 26.29
C LEU A 171 -25.10 17.19 27.71
N SER A 172 -26.34 16.69 27.84
CA SER A 172 -26.97 16.39 29.13
C SER A 172 -26.28 15.25 29.91
N ALA A 173 -25.41 14.50 29.28
CA ALA A 173 -24.67 13.41 29.89
C ALA A 173 -23.28 13.80 30.40
N TRP A 174 -22.81 15.05 30.13
CA TRP A 174 -21.49 15.47 30.62
C TRP A 174 -21.59 15.94 32.08
N ASP A 175 -20.70 15.47 32.92
CA ASP A 175 -20.65 15.74 34.37
C ASP A 175 -20.05 17.10 34.72
N GLY A 176 -19.62 17.89 33.73
CA GLY A 176 -19.01 19.20 33.91
C GLY A 176 -17.54 19.20 34.35
N THR A 177 -16.95 18.04 34.54
CA THR A 177 -15.58 17.89 35.05
C THR A 177 -14.69 16.95 34.22
N THR A 178 -15.27 15.94 33.59
CA THR A 178 -14.50 14.96 32.81
C THR A 178 -13.99 15.56 31.53
N ASP A 179 -12.67 15.64 31.40
CA ASP A 179 -11.95 16.05 30.18
C ASP A 179 -10.83 15.04 29.89
N THR A 180 -11.10 14.11 28.98
CA THR A 180 -10.17 13.04 28.67
C THR A 180 -9.39 13.39 27.40
N ASP A 181 -8.06 13.55 27.51
CA ASP A 181 -7.18 13.65 26.35
C ASP A 181 -7.01 12.26 25.70
N TRP A 182 -7.80 12.00 24.67
CA TRP A 182 -7.77 10.74 23.96
C TRP A 182 -6.46 10.50 23.21
N PHE A 183 -5.72 11.57 22.86
CA PHE A 183 -4.38 11.39 22.29
C PHE A 183 -3.40 10.86 23.32
N GLU A 184 -3.48 11.37 24.56
CA GLU A 184 -2.64 10.89 25.65
C GLU A 184 -2.98 9.45 26.03
N VAL A 185 -4.28 9.10 26.04
CA VAL A 185 -4.74 7.74 26.33
C VAL A 185 -4.32 6.73 25.27
N LEU A 186 -4.37 7.11 23.98
CA LEU A 186 -4.13 6.17 22.87
C LEU A 186 -2.66 6.13 22.42
N TYR A 187 -1.92 7.23 22.57
CA TYR A 187 -0.57 7.39 22.01
C TYR A 187 0.44 7.92 23.03
N GLY A 188 0.08 8.08 24.29
CA GLY A 188 0.99 8.41 25.37
C GLY A 188 1.91 7.25 25.76
N ASP A 189 2.93 7.51 26.57
CA ASP A 189 3.98 6.55 26.95
C ASP A 189 3.48 5.30 27.71
N ASN A 190 2.17 5.21 27.99
CA ASN A 190 1.52 4.09 28.68
C ASN A 190 0.64 3.22 27.75
N GLY A 191 0.72 3.40 26.42
CA GLY A 191 0.01 2.58 25.43
C GLY A 191 0.85 1.46 24.87
#